data_1471450298e8088d3d29b9f2be039964
#
_entry.id   1471450298e8088d3d29b9f2be039964
#
_cell.length_a   1.000
_cell.length_b   1.000
_cell.length_c   1.000
_cell.angle_alpha   90.00
_cell.angle_beta   90.00
_cell.angle_gamma   90.00
#
_symmetry.space_group_name_H-M   'P 1'
#
loop_
_entity.id
_entity.type
_entity.pdbx_description
1 polymer ?
#
loop_
_entity_poly.entity_id
_entity_poly.type
_entity_poly.pdbx_seq_one_letter_code
_entity_poly.pdbx_strand_id
1 'polypeptide(L)'
;MAHIHFTGIGGVGMVGLAHIAADLGEKVTGSDAAESVMLSGLRSRGLEVTAHHVDTLPGQPELLVYSSAVPEHNSERRCAARLGIPEMRRGDYLSTLGQRFARTVAVAGSHGKTTTAAMIAHICREAGLEPGYLVGGAVNG
;
A
#
# COMPACT_ATOMS: atom_id res chain seq x y z
N MET A 1 -0.14 -3.44 17.15
CA MET A 1 -0.40 -3.97 15.78
C MET A 1 -1.68 -3.31 15.32
N ALA A 2 -1.58 -2.29 14.46
CA ALA A 2 -2.79 -1.63 13.93
C ALA A 2 -3.40 -2.48 12.82
N HIS A 3 -4.72 -2.40 12.64
CA HIS A 3 -5.42 -3.01 11.52
C HIS A 3 -5.71 -1.94 10.46
N ILE A 4 -5.16 -2.12 9.27
CA ILE A 4 -5.26 -1.18 8.16
C ILE A 4 -5.98 -1.84 6.98
N HIS A 5 -7.01 -1.19 6.49
CA HIS A 5 -7.74 -1.64 5.30
C HIS A 5 -7.36 -0.78 4.08
N PHE A 6 -7.03 -1.42 2.98
CA PHE A 6 -6.65 -0.76 1.73
C PHE A 6 -7.74 -0.89 0.68
N THR A 7 -8.39 0.21 0.32
CA THR A 7 -9.38 0.27 -0.75
C THR A 7 -8.72 0.64 -2.07
N GLY A 8 -8.85 -0.22 -3.09
CA GLY A 8 -8.09 -0.16 -4.34
C GLY A 8 -6.68 -0.74 -4.21
N ILE A 9 -6.54 -1.82 -3.42
CA ILE A 9 -5.26 -2.41 -3.02
C ILE A 9 -4.45 -2.97 -4.20
N GLY A 10 -5.10 -3.38 -5.29
CA GLY A 10 -4.44 -3.92 -6.49
C GLY A 10 -3.71 -2.89 -7.35
N GLY A 11 -3.86 -1.60 -7.05
CA GLY A 11 -3.09 -0.55 -7.73
C GLY A 11 -1.59 -0.67 -7.43
N VAL A 12 -0.74 -0.48 -8.47
CA VAL A 12 0.72 -0.66 -8.37
C VAL A 12 1.34 0.04 -7.15
N GLY A 13 0.96 1.28 -6.89
CA GLY A 13 1.45 2.02 -5.72
C GLY A 13 0.82 1.61 -4.40
N MET A 14 -0.32 0.91 -4.40
CA MET A 14 -1.00 0.41 -3.21
C MET A 14 -0.44 -0.92 -2.75
N VAL A 15 -0.17 -1.83 -3.68
CA VAL A 15 0.42 -3.15 -3.41
C VAL A 15 1.71 -3.03 -2.60
N GLY A 16 2.63 -2.15 -3.02
CA GLY A 16 3.89 -1.95 -2.30
C GLY A 16 3.69 -1.40 -0.88
N LEU A 17 2.74 -0.49 -0.69
CA LEU A 17 2.40 0.02 0.65
C LEU A 17 1.81 -1.06 1.55
N ALA A 18 0.93 -1.91 1.00
CA ALA A 18 0.36 -3.04 1.73
C ALA A 18 1.44 -4.03 2.17
N HIS A 19 2.42 -4.32 1.31
CA HIS A 19 3.56 -5.15 1.68
C HIS A 19 4.40 -4.53 2.79
N ILE A 20 4.77 -3.26 2.67
CA ILE A 20 5.56 -2.57 3.71
C ILE A 20 4.81 -2.55 5.05
N ALA A 21 3.51 -2.26 5.03
CA ALA A 21 2.69 -2.28 6.24
C ALA A 21 2.68 -3.67 6.91
N ALA A 22 2.50 -4.73 6.13
CA ALA A 22 2.53 -6.11 6.61
C ALA A 22 3.92 -6.50 7.16
N ASP A 23 5.00 -6.11 6.48
CA ASP A 23 6.38 -6.35 6.94
C ASP A 23 6.72 -5.61 8.23
N LEU A 24 6.06 -4.48 8.48
CA LEU A 24 6.13 -3.74 9.75
C LEU A 24 5.24 -4.33 10.85
N GLY A 25 4.57 -5.45 10.59
CA GLY A 25 3.75 -6.18 11.56
C GLY A 25 2.32 -5.67 11.69
N GLU A 26 1.84 -4.83 10.77
CA GLU A 26 0.44 -4.40 10.76
C GLU A 26 -0.47 -5.50 10.20
N LYS A 27 -1.70 -5.61 10.73
CA LYS A 27 -2.73 -6.43 10.11
C LYS A 27 -3.24 -5.70 8.87
N VAL A 28 -3.09 -6.31 7.70
CA VAL A 28 -3.50 -5.71 6.42
C VAL A 28 -4.66 -6.49 5.82
N THR A 29 -5.74 -5.78 5.51
CA THR A 29 -6.85 -6.26 4.68
C THR A 29 -7.05 -5.31 3.51
N GLY A 30 -7.78 -5.72 2.49
CA GLY A 30 -8.08 -4.79 1.40
C GLY A 30 -9.01 -5.34 0.34
N SER A 31 -9.41 -4.45 -0.54
CA SER A 31 -10.28 -4.75 -1.67
C SER A 31 -9.82 -4.05 -2.95
N ASP A 32 -10.25 -4.57 -4.08
CA ASP A 32 -10.15 -3.90 -5.37
C ASP A 32 -11.45 -4.08 -6.16
N ALA A 33 -11.61 -3.33 -7.24
CA ALA A 33 -12.79 -3.42 -8.09
C ALA A 33 -12.85 -4.70 -8.93
N ALA A 34 -11.69 -5.34 -9.18
CA ALA A 34 -11.58 -6.52 -10.03
C ALA A 34 -10.43 -7.43 -9.60
N GLU A 35 -10.53 -8.70 -9.99
CA GLU A 35 -9.44 -9.67 -9.81
C GLU A 35 -8.21 -9.29 -10.65
N SER A 36 -7.04 -9.51 -10.10
CA SER A 36 -5.77 -9.23 -10.78
C SER A 36 -4.63 -10.10 -10.26
N VAL A 37 -3.55 -10.18 -11.02
CA VAL A 37 -2.32 -10.86 -10.59
C VAL A 37 -1.77 -10.24 -9.30
N MET A 38 -1.98 -8.94 -9.10
CA MET A 38 -1.55 -8.24 -7.88
C MET A 38 -2.31 -8.74 -6.64
N LEU A 39 -3.63 -8.95 -6.74
CA LEU A 39 -4.41 -9.53 -5.64
C LEU A 39 -3.97 -10.97 -5.35
N SER A 40 -3.74 -11.78 -6.38
CA SER A 40 -3.22 -13.15 -6.20
C SER A 40 -1.87 -13.14 -5.48
N GLY A 41 -0.98 -12.22 -5.82
CA GLY A 41 0.30 -12.03 -5.13
C GLY A 41 0.16 -11.62 -3.66
N LEU A 42 -0.80 -10.75 -3.34
CA LEU A 42 -1.08 -10.37 -1.95
C LEU A 42 -1.62 -11.56 -1.13
N ARG A 43 -2.55 -12.34 -1.72
CA ARG A 43 -3.08 -13.55 -1.07
C ARG A 43 -2.02 -14.61 -0.83
N SER A 44 -1.09 -14.82 -1.76
CA SER A 44 0.01 -15.79 -1.59
C SER A 44 0.95 -15.43 -0.43
N ARG A 45 0.97 -14.16 -0.02
CA ARG A 45 1.66 -13.67 1.20
C ARG A 45 0.78 -13.71 2.45
N GLY A 46 -0.42 -14.26 2.36
CA GLY A 46 -1.34 -14.40 3.50
C GLY A 46 -2.16 -13.15 3.83
N LEU A 47 -2.20 -12.15 2.94
CA LEU A 47 -3.06 -10.98 3.14
C LEU A 47 -4.52 -11.30 2.77
N GLU A 48 -5.45 -10.83 3.58
CA GLU A 48 -6.89 -10.99 3.34
C GLU A 48 -7.39 -9.92 2.36
N VAL A 49 -7.47 -10.26 1.07
CA VAL A 49 -7.89 -9.32 0.03
C VAL A 49 -9.01 -9.88 -0.85
N THR A 50 -9.95 -9.01 -1.23
CA THR A 50 -11.12 -9.34 -2.06
C THR A 50 -11.10 -8.60 -3.39
N ALA A 51 -11.70 -9.22 -4.41
CA ALA A 51 -11.82 -8.67 -5.77
C ALA A 51 -13.14 -7.89 -5.99
N HIS A 52 -13.72 -7.38 -4.93
CA HIS A 52 -14.91 -6.51 -4.97
C HIS A 52 -14.94 -5.66 -3.71
N HIS A 53 -15.43 -4.45 -3.85
CA HIS A 53 -15.68 -3.60 -2.70
C HIS A 53 -16.92 -4.06 -1.96
N VAL A 54 -16.88 -4.00 -0.64
CA VAL A 54 -17.95 -4.45 0.23
C VAL A 54 -18.56 -3.27 1.00
N ASP A 55 -19.79 -3.46 1.47
CA ASP A 55 -20.47 -2.45 2.29
C ASP A 55 -20.07 -2.49 3.78
N THR A 56 -19.18 -3.41 4.11
CA THR A 56 -18.67 -3.62 5.47
C THR A 56 -17.15 -3.68 5.45
N LEU A 57 -16.52 -3.20 6.52
CA LEU A 57 -15.06 -3.28 6.66
C LEU A 57 -14.70 -4.46 7.57
N PRO A 58 -14.01 -5.50 7.05
CA PRO A 58 -13.67 -6.68 7.81
C PRO A 58 -12.83 -6.35 9.05
N GLY A 59 -13.25 -6.87 10.21
CA GLY A 59 -12.48 -6.76 11.44
C GLY A 59 -12.36 -5.36 12.03
N GLN A 60 -13.16 -4.40 11.60
CA GLN A 60 -13.16 -3.00 12.06
C GLN A 60 -11.75 -2.39 12.07
N PRO A 61 -11.19 -2.04 10.91
CA PRO A 61 -9.85 -1.47 10.82
C PRO A 61 -9.76 -0.12 11.56
N GLU A 62 -8.58 0.18 12.05
CA GLU A 62 -8.29 1.46 12.71
C GLU A 62 -8.01 2.58 11.70
N LEU A 63 -7.70 2.22 10.46
CA LEU A 63 -7.41 3.16 9.37
C LEU A 63 -7.86 2.55 8.04
N LEU A 64 -8.49 3.37 7.19
CA LEU A 64 -8.74 3.05 5.80
C LEU A 64 -7.78 3.86 4.91
N VAL A 65 -6.96 3.17 4.12
CA VAL A 65 -6.08 3.79 3.13
C VAL A 65 -6.69 3.59 1.75
N TYR A 66 -6.85 4.66 0.98
CA TYR A 66 -7.49 4.57 -0.34
C TYR A 66 -6.62 5.12 -1.48
N SER A 67 -6.76 4.47 -2.64
CA SER A 67 -6.19 4.94 -3.90
C SER A 67 -6.90 6.19 -4.38
N SER A 68 -6.18 7.13 -5.01
CA SER A 68 -6.78 8.32 -5.62
C SER A 68 -7.81 8.02 -6.72
N ALA A 69 -7.84 6.78 -7.24
CA ALA A 69 -8.85 6.32 -8.19
C ALA A 69 -10.18 5.93 -7.52
N VAL A 70 -10.20 5.77 -6.19
CA VAL A 70 -11.41 5.39 -5.44
C VAL A 70 -12.20 6.63 -5.06
N PRO A 71 -13.42 6.80 -5.59
CA PRO A 71 -14.22 7.99 -5.36
C PRO A 71 -14.82 8.03 -3.95
N GLU A 72 -15.26 9.20 -3.49
CA GLU A 72 -15.86 9.39 -2.16
C GLU A 72 -17.15 8.58 -1.94
N HIS A 73 -17.89 8.31 -3.00
CA HIS A 73 -19.12 7.52 -2.93
C HIS A 73 -18.87 5.99 -2.93
N ASN A 74 -17.62 5.53 -2.88
CA ASN A 74 -17.30 4.12 -2.74
C ASN A 74 -17.91 3.54 -1.45
N SER A 75 -18.39 2.31 -1.51
CA SER A 75 -19.12 1.67 -0.40
C SER A 75 -18.27 1.55 0.88
N GLU A 76 -17.00 1.20 0.75
CA GLU A 76 -16.08 1.06 1.88
C GLU A 76 -15.75 2.40 2.52
N ARG A 77 -15.51 3.45 1.72
CA ARG A 77 -15.28 4.81 2.21
C ARG A 77 -16.50 5.34 2.97
N ARG A 78 -17.71 5.13 2.42
CA ARG A 78 -18.95 5.47 3.14
C ARG A 78 -19.13 4.65 4.42
N CYS A 79 -18.71 3.39 4.40
CA CYS A 79 -18.73 2.56 5.61
C CYS A 79 -17.76 3.10 6.66
N ALA A 80 -16.53 3.46 6.28
CA ALA A 80 -15.55 4.06 7.18
C ALA A 80 -16.09 5.35 7.83
N ALA A 81 -16.66 6.25 7.03
CA ALA A 81 -17.27 7.48 7.52
C ALA A 81 -18.40 7.21 8.53
N ARG A 82 -19.27 6.24 8.25
CA ARG A 82 -20.38 5.84 9.16
C ARG A 82 -19.86 5.26 10.49
N LEU A 83 -18.75 4.54 10.45
CA LEU A 83 -18.15 3.91 11.62
C LEU A 83 -17.15 4.82 12.35
N GLY A 84 -16.89 6.03 11.85
CA GLY A 84 -15.91 6.94 12.41
C GLY A 84 -14.45 6.48 12.24
N ILE A 85 -14.20 5.58 11.25
CA ILE A 85 -12.85 5.11 10.93
C ILE A 85 -12.16 6.19 10.10
N PRO A 86 -10.97 6.67 10.52
CA PRO A 86 -10.23 7.68 9.78
C PRO A 86 -9.82 7.17 8.40
N GLU A 87 -9.87 8.06 7.41
CA GLU A 87 -9.41 7.78 6.05
C GLU A 87 -8.11 8.52 5.75
N MET A 88 -7.25 7.90 4.97
CA MET A 88 -6.00 8.50 4.52
C MET A 88 -5.75 8.21 3.04
N ARG A 89 -5.33 9.20 2.28
CA ARG A 89 -4.89 8.99 0.90
C ARG A 89 -3.59 8.20 0.86
N ARG A 90 -3.39 7.43 -0.20
CA ARG A 90 -2.16 6.69 -0.47
C ARG A 90 -0.88 7.53 -0.25
N GLY A 91 -0.86 8.76 -0.77
CA GLY A 91 0.32 9.64 -0.66
C GLY A 91 0.62 10.06 0.77
N ASP A 92 -0.42 10.37 1.55
CA ASP A 92 -0.29 10.77 2.94
C ASP A 92 0.17 9.58 3.81
N TYR A 93 -0.39 8.40 3.52
CA TYR A 93 0.03 7.16 4.19
C TYR A 93 1.50 6.81 3.87
N LEU A 94 1.94 6.97 2.62
CA LEU A 94 3.35 6.82 2.26
C LEU A 94 4.25 7.75 3.06
N SER A 95 3.85 9.01 3.24
CA SER A 95 4.59 9.98 4.07
C SER A 95 4.68 9.52 5.53
N THR A 96 3.57 9.04 6.08
CA THR A 96 3.53 8.49 7.45
C THR A 96 4.43 7.26 7.60
N LEU A 97 4.42 6.35 6.63
CA LEU A 97 5.32 5.20 6.62
C LEU A 97 6.80 5.63 6.55
N GLY A 98 7.12 6.61 5.71
CA GLY A 98 8.48 7.12 5.58
C GLY A 98 9.06 7.64 6.91
N GLN A 99 8.22 8.21 7.77
CA GLN A 99 8.64 8.69 9.09
C GLN A 99 8.99 7.58 10.09
N ARG A 100 8.58 6.33 9.81
CA ARG A 100 8.90 5.17 10.66
C ARG A 100 10.33 4.63 10.43
N PHE A 101 11.00 5.09 9.39
CA PHE A 101 12.36 4.68 9.04
C PHE A 101 13.37 5.75 9.42
N ALA A 102 14.55 5.33 9.89
CA ALA A 102 15.63 6.25 10.27
C ALA A 102 16.13 7.09 9.10
N ARG A 103 16.02 6.58 7.89
CA ARG A 103 16.39 7.27 6.65
C ARG A 103 15.42 6.93 5.54
N THR A 104 14.97 7.94 4.82
CA THR A 104 14.08 7.79 3.66
C THR A 104 14.65 8.61 2.49
N VAL A 105 14.71 8.00 1.32
CA VAL A 105 15.09 8.66 0.07
C VAL A 105 13.88 8.72 -0.83
N ALA A 106 13.46 9.90 -1.21
CA ALA A 106 12.38 10.12 -2.16
C ALA A 106 12.94 10.58 -3.50
N VAL A 107 12.55 9.89 -4.58
CA VAL A 107 12.95 10.22 -5.94
C VAL A 107 11.81 10.92 -6.65
N ALA A 108 11.99 12.18 -6.98
CA ALA A 108 11.01 13.01 -7.69
C ALA A 108 11.54 13.45 -9.06
N GLY A 109 10.65 13.74 -9.99
CA GLY A 109 11.01 14.22 -11.33
C GLY A 109 9.94 13.87 -12.37
N SER A 110 10.02 14.48 -13.54
CA SER A 110 9.13 14.18 -14.67
C SER A 110 9.45 12.81 -15.30
N HIS A 111 10.74 12.44 -15.40
CA HIS A 111 11.22 11.19 -15.99
C HIS A 111 12.27 10.52 -15.10
N GLY A 112 12.50 9.22 -15.29
CA GLY A 112 13.59 8.48 -14.65
C GLY A 112 13.38 8.09 -13.18
N LYS A 113 12.25 8.42 -12.57
CA LYS A 113 11.98 8.12 -11.15
C LYS A 113 12.13 6.63 -10.81
N THR A 114 11.46 5.78 -11.57
CA THR A 114 11.47 4.32 -11.37
C THR A 114 12.88 3.76 -11.50
N THR A 115 13.59 4.12 -12.57
CA THR A 115 14.97 3.68 -12.82
C THR A 115 15.92 4.13 -11.70
N THR A 116 15.85 5.40 -11.32
CA THR A 116 16.72 5.95 -10.27
C THR A 116 16.44 5.29 -8.91
N ALA A 117 15.18 5.13 -8.54
CA ALA A 117 14.81 4.46 -7.30
C ALA A 117 15.23 2.99 -7.27
N ALA A 118 15.09 2.28 -8.39
CA ALA A 118 15.54 0.90 -8.52
C ALA A 118 17.08 0.79 -8.41
N MET A 119 17.83 1.70 -9.02
CA MET A 119 19.28 1.75 -8.90
C MET A 119 19.72 2.00 -7.46
N ILE A 120 19.09 2.93 -6.74
CA ILE A 120 19.39 3.21 -5.34
C ILE A 120 19.12 1.95 -4.49
N ALA A 121 17.97 1.30 -4.69
CA ALA A 121 17.63 0.07 -3.97
C ALA A 121 18.65 -1.03 -4.23
N HIS A 122 19.08 -1.21 -5.48
CA HIS A 122 20.10 -2.19 -5.85
C HIS A 122 21.44 -1.89 -5.17
N ILE A 123 21.93 -0.65 -5.25
CA ILE A 123 23.19 -0.24 -4.61
C ILE A 123 23.14 -0.47 -3.09
N CYS A 124 22.04 -0.14 -2.44
CA CYS A 124 21.88 -0.38 -1.02
C CYS A 124 21.95 -1.88 -0.67
N ARG A 125 21.30 -2.73 -1.46
CA ARG A 125 21.37 -4.19 -1.28
C ARG A 125 22.77 -4.73 -1.44
N GLU A 126 23.48 -4.34 -2.51
CA GLU A 126 24.88 -4.74 -2.76
C GLU A 126 25.84 -4.25 -1.65
N ALA A 127 25.52 -3.12 -1.03
CA ALA A 127 26.25 -2.61 0.13
C ALA A 127 25.92 -3.32 1.46
N GLY A 128 25.10 -4.38 1.44
CA GLY A 128 24.70 -5.11 2.63
C GLY A 128 23.67 -4.40 3.51
N LEU A 129 23.03 -3.36 2.99
CA LEU A 129 21.89 -2.72 3.62
C LEU A 129 20.60 -3.46 3.18
N GLU A 130 19.63 -3.57 4.06
CA GLU A 130 18.32 -4.18 3.75
C GLU A 130 17.27 -3.07 3.53
N PRO A 131 17.25 -2.40 2.36
CA PRO A 131 16.33 -1.31 2.12
C PRO A 131 14.92 -1.84 1.87
N GLY A 132 13.93 -1.27 2.52
CA GLY A 132 12.57 -1.28 2.00
C GLY A 132 12.49 -0.33 0.80
N TYR A 133 11.82 -0.71 -0.29
CA TYR A 133 11.68 0.16 -1.45
C TYR A 133 10.27 0.10 -2.06
N LEU A 134 9.85 1.22 -2.61
CA LEU A 134 8.61 1.36 -3.36
C LEU A 134 8.91 2.00 -4.71
N VAL A 135 8.79 1.21 -5.78
CA VAL A 135 8.99 1.67 -7.16
C VAL A 135 7.78 1.33 -8.01
N GLY A 136 7.45 2.19 -8.96
CA GLY A 136 6.29 2.04 -9.84
C GLY A 136 6.47 1.03 -10.98
N GLY A 137 7.28 -0.01 -10.79
CA GLY A 137 7.54 -1.06 -11.78
C GLY A 137 8.19 -2.29 -11.15
N ALA A 138 8.32 -3.37 -11.92
CA ALA A 138 9.02 -4.56 -11.47
C ALA A 138 10.51 -4.28 -11.31
N VAL A 139 11.08 -4.65 -10.18
CA VAL A 139 12.53 -4.68 -9.93
C VAL A 139 12.93 -6.13 -9.96
N ASN A 140 13.59 -6.54 -11.04
CA ASN A 140 14.18 -7.87 -11.15
C ASN A 140 15.55 -7.83 -10.47
N GLY A 141 15.74 -8.66 -9.49
CA GLY A 141 17.01 -8.77 -8.78
C GLY A 141 17.10 -10.07 -8.01
#